data_b54d8f49ee46e937227ff54a47082f56
#
_entry.id   b54d8f49ee46e937227ff54a47082f56
#
_cell.length_a   1.000
_cell.length_b   1.000
_cell.length_c   1.000
_cell.angle_alpha   90.00
_cell.angle_beta   90.00
_cell.angle_gamma   90.00
#
_symmetry.space_group_name_H-M   'P 1'
#
loop_
_entity.id
_entity.type
_entity.pdbx_description
1 polymer ?
#
loop_
_entity_poly.entity_id
_entity_poly.type
_entity_poly.pdbx_seq_one_letter_code
_entity_poly.pdbx_strand_id
1 'polypeptide(L)'
;MRTVESIAIIGAGNMGSGIAQKSAQEHFEVQMVDREQQWVDRGQQIISDFLEEALERRIFSPAQIEGIRSRITGVVGTENVASDTDLVIEAVFEDFDIKTEVFGILDDVCDEHTILASNTSSLSVNDLAEAVGRPDRFVGLHFFYHPAKNRLIEVIPAKTTSSETLAAVEQYCKTMGKVVIVCKDKPGFVVNRFFVPWLNEACRLLEEGVGSTGQIDAVARDAFRIGLGPFALMNLTGSPIALHSTDYLAAQLDTPRYLATQSLRDLVAEGRTWEIREDEGCSDESAVIIRERLLGQVFAVSSQIVDEGICSMEDVDRGAKVGLRWANGPFELANRIGVIEAVRMASVYAAEAGLDLPDWFTDRKELFDFSYIDVEVEDLSLIHI
;
A
#
# COMPACT_ATOMS: atom_id res chain seq x y z
N MET A 1 8.79 12.10 -25.67
CA MET A 1 8.39 11.09 -24.67
C MET A 1 7.52 10.07 -25.38
N ARG A 2 7.87 8.81 -25.32
CA ARG A 2 7.03 7.72 -25.87
C ARG A 2 5.86 7.51 -24.89
N THR A 3 4.65 7.40 -25.40
CA THR A 3 3.46 7.08 -24.61
C THR A 3 3.51 5.59 -24.25
N VAL A 4 3.18 5.23 -23.04
CA VAL A 4 3.03 3.83 -22.65
C VAL A 4 1.75 3.29 -23.30
N GLU A 5 1.86 2.24 -24.10
CA GLU A 5 0.75 1.56 -24.79
C GLU A 5 0.79 0.05 -24.50
N SER A 6 1.98 -0.54 -24.39
CA SER A 6 2.20 -1.96 -24.14
C SER A 6 2.85 -2.18 -22.76
N ILE A 7 2.33 -3.17 -22.00
CA ILE A 7 2.74 -3.43 -20.64
C ILE A 7 3.00 -4.92 -20.45
N ALA A 8 4.09 -5.26 -19.76
CA ALA A 8 4.30 -6.61 -19.26
C ALA A 8 4.22 -6.61 -17.72
N ILE A 9 3.47 -7.56 -17.16
CA ILE A 9 3.36 -7.78 -15.71
C ILE A 9 4.05 -9.09 -15.38
N ILE A 10 5.12 -9.04 -14.62
CA ILE A 10 5.89 -10.22 -14.21
C ILE A 10 5.40 -10.71 -12.85
N GLY A 11 4.82 -11.89 -12.85
CA GLY A 11 4.12 -12.49 -11.72
C GLY A 11 2.61 -12.48 -11.92
N ALA A 12 1.99 -13.65 -12.03
CA ALA A 12 0.55 -13.83 -12.23
C ALA A 12 -0.20 -14.12 -10.92
N GLY A 13 0.35 -13.69 -9.76
CA GLY A 13 -0.30 -13.76 -8.46
C GLY A 13 -1.43 -12.72 -8.29
N ASN A 14 -1.97 -12.59 -7.08
CA ASN A 14 -3.08 -11.68 -6.80
C ASN A 14 -2.80 -10.22 -7.19
N MET A 15 -1.57 -9.73 -6.93
CA MET A 15 -1.19 -8.37 -7.31
C MET A 15 -1.03 -8.23 -8.83
N GLY A 16 -0.22 -9.09 -9.45
CA GLY A 16 0.03 -9.02 -10.89
C GLY A 16 -1.23 -9.22 -11.73
N SER A 17 -2.09 -10.18 -11.39
CA SER A 17 -3.38 -10.37 -12.06
C SER A 17 -4.29 -9.13 -11.94
N GLY A 18 -4.34 -8.51 -10.75
CA GLY A 18 -5.13 -7.28 -10.54
C GLY A 18 -4.57 -6.07 -11.29
N ILE A 19 -3.24 -5.94 -11.42
CA ILE A 19 -2.59 -4.89 -12.22
C ILE A 19 -2.86 -5.14 -13.70
N ALA A 20 -2.69 -6.39 -14.17
CA ALA A 20 -2.96 -6.78 -15.56
C ALA A 20 -4.41 -6.49 -15.96
N GLN A 21 -5.38 -6.93 -15.13
CA GLN A 21 -6.78 -6.64 -15.34
C GLN A 21 -7.06 -5.14 -15.43
N LYS A 22 -6.56 -4.35 -14.47
CA LYS A 22 -6.81 -2.90 -14.45
C LYS A 22 -6.19 -2.21 -15.66
N SER A 23 -4.98 -2.60 -16.06
CA SER A 23 -4.33 -2.05 -17.26
C SER A 23 -5.14 -2.36 -18.53
N ALA A 24 -5.58 -3.60 -18.70
CA ALA A 24 -6.40 -4.00 -19.84
C ALA A 24 -7.78 -3.32 -19.85
N GLN A 25 -8.36 -3.06 -18.68
CA GLN A 25 -9.60 -2.28 -18.53
C GLN A 25 -9.43 -0.84 -19.06
N GLU A 26 -8.28 -0.25 -18.86
CA GLU A 26 -7.92 1.10 -19.35
C GLU A 26 -7.26 1.08 -20.73
N HIS A 27 -7.49 0.01 -21.49
CA HIS A 27 -7.14 -0.16 -22.90
C HIS A 27 -5.65 -0.36 -23.23
N PHE A 28 -4.81 -0.71 -22.27
CA PHE A 28 -3.45 -1.12 -22.52
C PHE A 28 -3.39 -2.55 -23.06
N GLU A 29 -2.45 -2.85 -23.94
CA GLU A 29 -2.09 -4.22 -24.32
C GLU A 29 -1.18 -4.82 -23.25
N VAL A 30 -1.56 -5.99 -22.71
CA VAL A 30 -0.93 -6.55 -21.51
C VAL A 30 -0.42 -7.95 -21.74
N GLN A 31 0.85 -8.16 -21.46
CA GLN A 31 1.43 -9.49 -21.28
C GLN A 31 1.45 -9.81 -19.78
N MET A 32 0.73 -10.85 -19.36
CA MET A 32 0.81 -11.36 -17.98
C MET A 32 1.73 -12.57 -17.97
N VAL A 33 2.86 -12.43 -17.32
CA VAL A 33 4.01 -13.34 -17.41
C VAL A 33 4.21 -14.08 -16.09
N ASP A 34 4.43 -15.39 -16.14
CA ASP A 34 4.93 -16.15 -14.99
C ASP A 34 5.86 -17.28 -15.47
N ARG A 35 6.61 -17.86 -14.56
CA ARG A 35 7.64 -18.88 -14.88
C ARG A 35 7.08 -20.19 -15.44
N GLU A 36 5.83 -20.53 -15.13
CA GLU A 36 5.19 -21.79 -15.51
C GLU A 36 3.74 -21.56 -15.94
N GLN A 37 3.25 -22.38 -16.91
CA GLN A 37 1.91 -22.28 -17.44
C GLN A 37 0.83 -22.35 -16.35
N GLN A 38 0.99 -23.19 -15.34
CA GLN A 38 0.03 -23.33 -14.26
C GLN A 38 -0.21 -22.01 -13.47
N TRP A 39 0.81 -21.17 -13.34
CA TRP A 39 0.69 -19.87 -12.67
C TRP A 39 0.04 -18.83 -13.57
N VAL A 40 0.36 -18.85 -14.87
CA VAL A 40 -0.34 -18.04 -15.88
C VAL A 40 -1.83 -18.37 -15.91
N ASP A 41 -2.17 -19.67 -15.97
CA ASP A 41 -3.56 -20.13 -15.96
C ASP A 41 -4.31 -19.71 -14.68
N ARG A 42 -3.62 -19.82 -13.53
CA ARG A 42 -4.18 -19.35 -12.26
C ARG A 42 -4.44 -17.85 -12.27
N GLY A 43 -3.52 -17.06 -12.79
CA GLY A 43 -3.70 -15.61 -12.93
C GLY A 43 -4.88 -15.25 -13.82
N GLN A 44 -5.04 -15.95 -14.95
CA GLN A 44 -6.19 -15.79 -15.84
C GLN A 44 -7.51 -16.19 -15.14
N GLN A 45 -7.48 -17.23 -14.31
CA GLN A 45 -8.65 -17.63 -13.53
C GLN A 45 -9.04 -16.57 -12.51
N ILE A 46 -8.05 -15.98 -11.76
CA ILE A 46 -8.31 -14.88 -10.82
C ILE A 46 -8.99 -13.71 -11.54
N ILE A 47 -8.51 -13.34 -12.72
CA ILE A 47 -9.11 -12.27 -13.52
C ILE A 47 -10.53 -12.66 -13.96
N SER A 48 -10.73 -13.91 -14.40
CA SER A 48 -12.05 -14.40 -14.84
C SER A 48 -13.07 -14.33 -13.72
N ASP A 49 -12.73 -14.86 -12.54
CA ASP A 49 -13.62 -14.87 -11.37
C ASP A 49 -14.03 -13.44 -10.98
N PHE A 50 -13.08 -12.52 -11.02
CA PHE A 50 -13.33 -11.12 -10.72
C PHE A 50 -14.24 -10.43 -11.75
N LEU A 51 -14.03 -10.70 -13.04
CA LEU A 51 -14.88 -10.14 -14.11
C LEU A 51 -16.27 -10.74 -14.11
N GLU A 52 -16.42 -12.01 -13.73
CA GLU A 52 -17.73 -12.65 -13.55
C GLU A 52 -18.52 -12.04 -12.40
N GLU A 53 -17.88 -11.81 -11.25
CA GLU A 53 -18.48 -11.05 -10.15
C GLU A 53 -18.92 -9.65 -10.59
N ALA A 54 -18.07 -8.96 -11.35
CA ALA A 54 -18.37 -7.62 -11.88
C ALA A 54 -19.56 -7.65 -12.86
N LEU A 55 -19.72 -8.71 -13.65
CA LEU A 55 -20.87 -8.93 -14.53
C LEU A 55 -22.16 -9.13 -13.73
N GLU A 56 -22.14 -10.01 -12.73
CA GLU A 56 -23.29 -10.26 -11.85
C GLU A 56 -23.78 -8.98 -11.16
N ARG A 57 -22.82 -8.14 -10.74
CA ARG A 57 -23.10 -6.83 -10.12
C ARG A 57 -23.44 -5.74 -11.14
N ARG A 58 -23.43 -6.03 -12.43
CA ARG A 58 -23.67 -5.09 -13.53
C ARG A 58 -22.70 -3.90 -13.58
N ILE A 59 -21.48 -4.10 -13.09
CA ILE A 59 -20.39 -3.11 -13.18
C ILE A 59 -19.86 -3.05 -14.61
N PHE A 60 -19.71 -4.22 -15.26
CA PHE A 60 -19.30 -4.33 -16.65
C PHE A 60 -20.35 -5.06 -17.49
N SER A 61 -20.50 -4.63 -18.73
CA SER A 61 -21.27 -5.36 -19.76
C SER A 61 -20.45 -6.54 -20.32
N PRO A 62 -21.11 -7.55 -20.92
CA PRO A 62 -20.39 -8.66 -21.57
C PRO A 62 -19.35 -8.19 -22.62
N ALA A 63 -19.66 -7.15 -23.38
CA ALA A 63 -18.75 -6.60 -24.39
C ALA A 63 -17.50 -5.94 -23.76
N GLN A 64 -17.63 -5.27 -22.62
CA GLN A 64 -16.50 -4.73 -21.90
C GLN A 64 -15.61 -5.84 -21.35
N ILE A 65 -16.18 -6.90 -20.79
CA ILE A 65 -15.43 -8.07 -20.29
C ILE A 65 -14.64 -8.74 -21.40
N GLU A 66 -15.26 -8.97 -22.54
CA GLU A 66 -14.58 -9.54 -23.71
C GLU A 66 -13.43 -8.63 -24.18
N GLY A 67 -13.67 -7.32 -24.21
CA GLY A 67 -12.64 -6.34 -24.53
C GLY A 67 -11.48 -6.34 -23.54
N ILE A 68 -11.72 -6.53 -22.23
CA ILE A 68 -10.66 -6.64 -21.21
C ILE A 68 -9.86 -7.94 -21.43
N ARG A 69 -10.56 -9.07 -21.58
CA ARG A 69 -9.91 -10.37 -21.78
C ARG A 69 -9.06 -10.41 -23.05
N SER A 70 -9.53 -9.82 -24.14
CA SER A 70 -8.81 -9.83 -25.43
C SER A 70 -7.49 -9.06 -25.43
N ARG A 71 -7.30 -8.15 -24.46
CA ARG A 71 -6.05 -7.39 -24.30
C ARG A 71 -5.03 -8.05 -23.38
N ILE A 72 -5.37 -9.17 -22.75
CA ILE A 72 -4.46 -9.87 -21.83
C ILE A 72 -3.94 -11.14 -22.49
N THR A 73 -2.65 -11.18 -22.74
CA THR A 73 -1.96 -12.38 -23.25
C THR A 73 -1.17 -13.02 -22.12
N GLY A 74 -1.40 -14.32 -21.85
CA GLY A 74 -0.56 -15.09 -20.94
C GLY A 74 0.75 -15.48 -21.60
N VAL A 75 1.86 -15.29 -20.93
CA VAL A 75 3.22 -15.60 -21.40
C VAL A 75 3.95 -16.43 -20.35
N VAL A 76 4.64 -17.47 -20.77
CA VAL A 76 5.46 -18.31 -19.89
C VAL A 76 6.93 -17.95 -20.07
N GLY A 77 7.62 -17.66 -18.95
CA GLY A 77 9.03 -17.29 -18.95
C GLY A 77 9.27 -15.79 -19.19
N THR A 78 10.02 -15.16 -18.30
CA THR A 78 10.37 -13.73 -18.37
C THR A 78 11.17 -13.40 -19.66
N GLU A 79 11.94 -14.35 -20.15
CA GLU A 79 12.71 -14.25 -21.39
C GLU A 79 11.85 -14.14 -22.65
N ASN A 80 10.55 -14.39 -22.56
CA ASN A 80 9.59 -14.31 -23.67
C ASN A 80 8.74 -13.03 -23.66
N VAL A 81 9.08 -12.06 -22.82
CA VAL A 81 8.51 -10.71 -22.89
C VAL A 81 8.83 -10.08 -24.25
N ALA A 82 7.85 -9.41 -24.86
CA ALA A 82 8.09 -8.71 -26.13
C ALA A 82 9.12 -7.59 -25.93
N SER A 83 10.14 -7.56 -26.79
CA SER A 83 11.28 -6.65 -26.64
C SER A 83 10.87 -5.16 -26.71
N ASP A 84 9.82 -4.84 -27.46
CA ASP A 84 9.31 -3.49 -27.70
C ASP A 84 8.29 -3.02 -26.64
N THR A 85 8.16 -3.75 -25.51
CA THR A 85 7.30 -3.37 -24.38
C THR A 85 7.68 -2.01 -23.81
N ASP A 86 6.70 -1.13 -23.59
CA ASP A 86 6.95 0.23 -23.09
C ASP A 86 7.21 0.26 -21.56
N LEU A 87 6.45 -0.54 -20.79
CA LEU A 87 6.54 -0.58 -19.33
C LEU A 87 6.46 -2.04 -18.85
N VAL A 88 7.42 -2.44 -18.04
CA VAL A 88 7.36 -3.71 -17.30
C VAL A 88 7.14 -3.42 -15.83
N ILE A 89 6.16 -4.10 -15.23
CA ILE A 89 5.87 -4.02 -13.78
C ILE A 89 6.13 -5.39 -13.16
N GLU A 90 7.14 -5.49 -12.33
CA GLU A 90 7.47 -6.68 -11.58
C GLU A 90 6.56 -6.78 -10.33
N ALA A 91 5.93 -7.93 -10.13
CA ALA A 91 5.05 -8.27 -9.01
C ALA A 91 5.27 -9.73 -8.54
N VAL A 92 6.53 -10.17 -8.51
CA VAL A 92 6.94 -11.49 -8.00
C VAL A 92 7.10 -11.47 -6.49
N PHE A 93 7.61 -12.56 -5.88
CA PHE A 93 7.84 -12.62 -4.45
C PHE A 93 8.76 -11.50 -3.94
N GLU A 94 8.50 -11.04 -2.71
CA GLU A 94 9.22 -9.94 -2.06
C GLU A 94 10.58 -10.43 -1.54
N ASP A 95 11.48 -10.67 -2.48
CA ASP A 95 12.84 -11.15 -2.26
C ASP A 95 13.78 -10.42 -3.22
N PHE A 96 14.87 -9.87 -2.68
CA PHE A 96 15.80 -9.02 -3.44
C PHE A 96 16.50 -9.80 -4.57
N ASP A 97 16.95 -11.03 -4.28
CA ASP A 97 17.69 -11.83 -5.26
C ASP A 97 16.78 -12.29 -6.40
N ILE A 98 15.53 -12.68 -6.08
CA ILE A 98 14.54 -13.06 -7.09
C ILE A 98 14.21 -11.86 -8.01
N LYS A 99 14.01 -10.67 -7.43
CA LYS A 99 13.70 -9.48 -8.22
C LYS A 99 14.87 -9.05 -9.10
N THR A 100 16.08 -9.08 -8.58
CA THR A 100 17.29 -8.73 -9.36
C THR A 100 17.56 -9.72 -10.48
N GLU A 101 17.31 -11.03 -10.27
CA GLU A 101 17.37 -12.04 -11.34
C GLU A 101 16.35 -11.73 -12.45
N VAL A 102 15.12 -11.43 -12.09
CA VAL A 102 14.06 -11.04 -13.05
C VAL A 102 14.46 -9.79 -13.84
N PHE A 103 14.96 -8.76 -13.19
CA PHE A 103 15.39 -7.54 -13.85
C PHE A 103 16.61 -7.75 -14.75
N GLY A 104 17.53 -8.65 -14.38
CA GLY A 104 18.65 -9.04 -15.25
C GLY A 104 18.17 -9.66 -16.56
N ILE A 105 17.18 -10.56 -16.53
CA ILE A 105 16.58 -11.14 -17.74
C ILE A 105 15.89 -10.05 -18.57
N LEU A 106 15.16 -9.14 -17.92
CA LEU A 106 14.47 -8.04 -18.61
C LEU A 106 15.42 -7.05 -19.29
N ASP A 107 16.58 -6.80 -18.68
CA ASP A 107 17.63 -5.96 -19.28
C ASP A 107 18.19 -6.57 -20.56
N ASP A 108 18.24 -7.91 -20.65
CA ASP A 108 18.74 -8.63 -21.83
C ASP A 108 17.69 -8.67 -22.97
N VAL A 109 16.39 -8.76 -22.63
CA VAL A 109 15.34 -9.00 -23.64
C VAL A 109 14.60 -7.74 -24.09
N CYS A 110 14.49 -6.73 -23.24
CA CYS A 110 13.73 -5.50 -23.53
C CYS A 110 14.61 -4.45 -24.22
N ASP A 111 14.01 -3.71 -25.14
CA ASP A 111 14.65 -2.58 -25.81
C ASP A 111 15.04 -1.48 -24.82
N GLU A 112 16.02 -0.63 -25.20
CA GLU A 112 16.55 0.43 -24.32
C GLU A 112 15.49 1.44 -23.84
N HIS A 113 14.37 1.60 -24.55
CA HIS A 113 13.30 2.52 -24.18
C HIS A 113 12.40 2.03 -23.07
N THR A 114 12.37 0.72 -22.80
CA THR A 114 11.50 0.08 -21.81
C THR A 114 11.76 0.63 -20.42
N ILE A 115 10.70 1.02 -19.72
CA ILE A 115 10.73 1.38 -18.31
C ILE A 115 10.53 0.12 -17.47
N LEU A 116 11.39 -0.10 -16.47
CA LEU A 116 11.27 -1.18 -15.51
C LEU A 116 10.73 -0.64 -14.19
N ALA A 117 9.70 -1.28 -13.66
CA ALA A 117 9.10 -0.87 -12.40
C ALA A 117 8.97 -2.07 -11.45
N SER A 118 9.20 -1.85 -10.14
CA SER A 118 8.96 -2.84 -9.11
C SER A 118 7.71 -2.49 -8.29
N ASN A 119 6.83 -3.48 -8.09
CA ASN A 119 5.70 -3.37 -7.17
C ASN A 119 6.11 -3.76 -5.73
N THR A 120 7.36 -3.61 -5.37
CA THR A 120 7.84 -3.87 -4.01
C THR A 120 7.04 -3.04 -2.99
N SER A 121 6.77 -3.63 -1.84
CA SER A 121 6.14 -2.95 -0.69
C SER A 121 7.14 -2.56 0.40
N SER A 122 8.36 -3.11 0.34
CA SER A 122 9.31 -3.02 1.43
C SER A 122 10.76 -2.85 1.00
N LEU A 123 11.19 -3.44 -0.13
CA LEU A 123 12.59 -3.37 -0.57
C LEU A 123 12.93 -1.95 -1.04
N SER A 124 14.20 -1.56 -0.83
CA SER A 124 14.72 -0.27 -1.32
C SER A 124 14.70 -0.23 -2.84
N VAL A 125 14.01 0.77 -3.38
CA VAL A 125 13.95 1.04 -4.82
C VAL A 125 15.31 1.49 -5.35
N ASN A 126 16.11 2.19 -4.52
CA ASN A 126 17.48 2.57 -4.88
C ASN A 126 18.37 1.35 -5.05
N ASP A 127 18.30 0.38 -4.13
CA ASP A 127 19.15 -0.83 -4.20
C ASP A 127 18.75 -1.70 -5.40
N LEU A 128 17.45 -1.82 -5.70
CA LEU A 128 16.98 -2.48 -6.91
C LEU A 128 17.44 -1.76 -8.19
N ALA A 129 17.40 -0.41 -8.19
CA ALA A 129 17.86 0.39 -9.33
C ALA A 129 19.37 0.23 -9.60
N GLU A 130 20.19 0.01 -8.56
CA GLU A 130 21.62 -0.26 -8.71
C GLU A 130 21.92 -1.63 -9.34
N ALA A 131 20.96 -2.56 -9.26
CA ALA A 131 21.08 -3.91 -9.80
C ALA A 131 20.60 -4.04 -11.27
N VAL A 132 20.03 -2.98 -11.87
CA VAL A 132 19.54 -2.98 -13.26
C VAL A 132 20.49 -2.24 -14.21
N GLY A 133 20.52 -2.64 -15.49
CA GLY A 133 21.36 -2.03 -16.53
C GLY A 133 20.89 -0.65 -17.00
N ARG A 134 19.66 -0.23 -16.64
CA ARG A 134 19.03 1.03 -17.03
C ARG A 134 18.44 1.80 -15.84
N PRO A 135 19.26 2.23 -14.86
CA PRO A 135 18.78 2.80 -13.61
C PRO A 135 18.02 4.14 -13.77
N ASP A 136 18.23 4.86 -14.87
CA ASP A 136 17.48 6.07 -15.22
C ASP A 136 16.04 5.77 -15.68
N ARG A 137 15.77 4.51 -16.05
CA ARG A 137 14.45 3.98 -16.45
C ARG A 137 13.86 3.02 -15.44
N PHE A 138 14.31 3.09 -14.19
CA PHE A 138 13.81 2.28 -13.10
C PHE A 138 13.02 3.11 -12.10
N VAL A 139 11.91 2.54 -11.55
CA VAL A 139 11.04 3.21 -10.58
C VAL A 139 10.31 2.19 -9.69
N GLY A 140 10.00 2.55 -8.47
CA GLY A 140 9.03 1.84 -7.64
C GLY A 140 7.59 2.23 -8.01
N LEU A 141 6.71 1.24 -8.15
CA LEU A 141 5.28 1.41 -8.41
C LEU A 141 4.48 0.56 -7.44
N HIS A 142 4.28 1.05 -6.23
CA HIS A 142 3.61 0.30 -5.18
C HIS A 142 2.10 0.42 -5.30
N PHE A 143 1.47 -0.67 -5.76
CA PHE A 143 0.01 -0.81 -5.81
C PHE A 143 -0.53 -1.37 -4.50
N PHE A 144 -1.68 -0.89 -4.09
CA PHE A 144 -2.39 -1.40 -2.93
C PHE A 144 -3.40 -2.49 -3.30
N TYR A 145 -3.62 -3.42 -2.39
CA TYR A 145 -4.62 -4.47 -2.57
C TYR A 145 -6.05 -3.87 -2.54
N HIS A 146 -6.94 -4.24 -3.40
CA HIS A 146 -6.85 -4.99 -4.66
C HIS A 146 -6.54 -4.01 -5.80
N PRO A 147 -5.53 -4.26 -6.66
CA PRO A 147 -5.09 -3.25 -7.64
C PRO A 147 -6.17 -2.73 -8.59
N ALA A 148 -7.17 -3.55 -8.93
CA ALA A 148 -8.28 -3.11 -9.77
C ALA A 148 -9.30 -2.23 -9.03
N LYS A 149 -9.37 -2.30 -7.69
CA LYS A 149 -10.35 -1.58 -6.85
C LYS A 149 -9.73 -0.41 -6.10
N ASN A 150 -8.53 -0.58 -5.55
CA ASN A 150 -7.83 0.47 -4.81
C ASN A 150 -7.27 1.50 -5.80
N ARG A 151 -7.56 2.75 -5.57
CA ARG A 151 -7.14 3.83 -6.48
C ARG A 151 -5.76 4.38 -6.16
N LEU A 152 -5.18 4.07 -5.00
CA LEU A 152 -3.88 4.61 -4.61
C LEU A 152 -2.74 3.88 -5.31
N ILE A 153 -1.75 4.65 -5.75
CA ILE A 153 -0.40 4.20 -6.11
C ILE A 153 0.62 5.13 -5.47
N GLU A 154 1.61 4.54 -4.84
CA GLU A 154 2.85 5.25 -4.50
C GLU A 154 3.85 5.07 -5.64
N VAL A 155 4.37 6.18 -6.14
CA VAL A 155 5.44 6.24 -7.14
C VAL A 155 6.72 6.62 -6.41
N ILE A 156 7.72 5.74 -6.45
CA ILE A 156 8.96 5.87 -5.70
C ILE A 156 10.11 5.97 -6.70
N PRO A 157 10.52 7.18 -7.11
CA PRO A 157 11.69 7.33 -7.96
C PRO A 157 12.96 6.95 -7.21
N ALA A 158 13.83 6.16 -7.84
CA ALA A 158 15.20 6.00 -7.39
C ALA A 158 15.97 7.31 -7.58
N LYS A 159 17.14 7.45 -6.95
CA LYS A 159 18.03 8.61 -7.14
C LYS A 159 18.45 8.81 -8.60
N THR A 160 18.47 7.74 -9.36
CA THR A 160 18.86 7.69 -10.77
C THR A 160 17.70 7.84 -11.73
N THR A 161 16.46 7.69 -11.28
CA THR A 161 15.26 7.78 -12.14
C THR A 161 15.22 9.13 -12.85
N SER A 162 15.12 9.10 -14.18
CA SER A 162 15.04 10.32 -14.99
C SER A 162 13.67 11.00 -14.85
N SER A 163 13.64 12.31 -15.06
CA SER A 163 12.38 13.07 -15.09
C SER A 163 11.44 12.61 -16.21
N GLU A 164 11.98 12.08 -17.30
CA GLU A 164 11.20 11.51 -18.40
C GLU A 164 10.50 10.22 -17.98
N THR A 165 11.22 9.34 -17.29
CA THR A 165 10.67 8.10 -16.72
C THR A 165 9.56 8.40 -15.73
N LEU A 166 9.81 9.32 -14.78
CA LEU A 166 8.83 9.72 -13.79
C LEU A 166 7.55 10.26 -14.45
N ALA A 167 7.69 11.17 -15.41
CA ALA A 167 6.54 11.75 -16.11
C ALA A 167 5.75 10.71 -16.95
N ALA A 168 6.43 9.74 -17.57
CA ALA A 168 5.76 8.65 -18.30
C ALA A 168 4.95 7.75 -17.37
N VAL A 169 5.51 7.40 -16.22
CA VAL A 169 4.86 6.57 -15.20
C VAL A 169 3.69 7.31 -14.54
N GLU A 170 3.84 8.59 -14.22
CA GLU A 170 2.71 9.40 -13.71
C GLU A 170 1.56 9.49 -14.72
N GLN A 171 1.89 9.61 -16.02
CA GLN A 171 0.88 9.62 -17.07
C GLN A 171 0.18 8.27 -17.18
N TYR A 172 0.92 7.14 -17.10
CA TYR A 172 0.34 5.81 -17.02
C TYR A 172 -0.63 5.69 -15.84
N CYS A 173 -0.20 6.09 -14.63
CA CYS A 173 -1.05 6.07 -13.44
C CYS A 173 -2.32 6.91 -13.60
N LYS A 174 -2.23 8.08 -14.21
CA LYS A 174 -3.40 8.93 -14.52
C LYS A 174 -4.36 8.25 -15.47
N THR A 175 -3.84 7.63 -16.55
CA THR A 175 -4.66 6.86 -17.50
C THR A 175 -5.36 5.68 -16.82
N MET A 176 -4.68 5.06 -15.86
CA MET A 176 -5.25 4.02 -14.99
C MET A 176 -6.35 4.52 -14.03
N GLY A 177 -6.65 5.82 -14.00
CA GLY A 177 -7.60 6.43 -13.05
C GLY A 177 -7.11 6.37 -11.60
N LYS A 178 -5.79 6.31 -11.41
CA LYS A 178 -5.18 6.21 -10.09
C LYS A 178 -4.90 7.58 -9.48
N VAL A 179 -4.93 7.61 -8.15
CA VAL A 179 -4.45 8.71 -7.33
C VAL A 179 -2.99 8.43 -6.99
N VAL A 180 -2.11 9.33 -7.37
CA VAL A 180 -0.67 9.16 -7.27
C VAL A 180 -0.13 9.93 -6.07
N ILE A 181 0.73 9.28 -5.30
CA ILE A 181 1.64 9.91 -4.33
C ILE A 181 3.06 9.66 -4.84
N VAL A 182 3.81 10.73 -5.09
CA VAL A 182 5.24 10.63 -5.36
C VAL A 182 5.99 10.79 -4.05
N CYS A 183 6.76 9.79 -3.65
CA CYS A 183 7.45 9.81 -2.37
C CYS A 183 8.91 9.34 -2.49
N LYS A 184 9.73 9.69 -1.49
CA LYS A 184 11.11 9.20 -1.41
C LYS A 184 11.15 7.74 -1.02
N ASP A 185 12.18 7.04 -1.53
CA ASP A 185 12.53 5.68 -1.12
C ASP A 185 13.00 5.66 0.34
N LYS A 186 12.08 5.27 1.21
CA LYS A 186 12.28 5.09 2.65
C LYS A 186 11.46 3.90 3.14
N PRO A 187 11.90 3.21 4.22
CA PRO A 187 11.19 2.03 4.73
C PRO A 187 9.72 2.30 5.00
N GLY A 188 8.84 1.50 4.37
CA GLY A 188 7.39 1.63 4.48
C GLY A 188 6.78 2.75 3.63
N PHE A 189 7.58 3.43 2.80
CA PHE A 189 7.17 4.56 1.96
C PHE A 189 6.32 5.57 2.74
N VAL A 190 5.06 5.79 2.36
CA VAL A 190 4.15 6.69 3.07
C VAL A 190 3.15 5.90 3.91
N VAL A 191 2.32 5.08 3.27
CA VAL A 191 1.17 4.46 3.94
C VAL A 191 1.60 3.38 4.92
N ASN A 192 2.45 2.44 4.50
CA ASN A 192 2.90 1.37 5.37
C ASN A 192 3.71 1.90 6.56
N ARG A 193 4.37 3.06 6.42
CA ARG A 193 5.17 3.68 7.48
C ARG A 193 4.36 4.01 8.74
N PHE A 194 3.12 4.50 8.60
CA PHE A 194 2.25 4.77 9.74
C PHE A 194 1.23 3.67 10.01
N PHE A 195 0.83 2.94 8.96
CA PHE A 195 -0.23 1.94 9.05
C PHE A 195 0.21 0.63 9.70
N VAL A 196 1.39 0.12 9.35
CA VAL A 196 1.92 -1.14 9.93
C VAL A 196 2.17 -1.00 11.44
N PRO A 197 2.81 0.07 11.94
CA PRO A 197 2.90 0.32 13.38
C PRO A 197 1.56 0.48 14.08
N TRP A 198 0.52 0.99 13.38
CA TRP A 198 -0.84 1.08 13.93
C TRP A 198 -1.46 -0.31 14.18
N LEU A 199 -1.26 -1.27 13.26
CA LEU A 199 -1.66 -2.66 13.45
C LEU A 199 -0.92 -3.29 14.65
N ASN A 200 0.39 -3.07 14.73
CA ASN A 200 1.22 -3.60 15.81
C ASN A 200 0.86 -2.99 17.17
N GLU A 201 0.50 -1.70 17.21
CA GLU A 201 0.06 -1.05 18.44
C GLU A 201 -1.26 -1.63 18.96
N ALA A 202 -2.17 -2.01 18.07
CA ALA A 202 -3.37 -2.75 18.44
C ALA A 202 -3.04 -4.11 19.08
N CYS A 203 -2.06 -4.84 18.53
CA CYS A 203 -1.59 -6.09 19.12
C CYS A 203 -0.94 -5.86 20.51
N ARG A 204 -0.21 -4.76 20.71
CA ARG A 204 0.35 -4.40 22.03
C ARG A 204 -0.73 -4.12 23.07
N LEU A 205 -1.75 -3.35 22.67
CA LEU A 205 -2.89 -3.09 23.54
C LEU A 205 -3.60 -4.38 24.00
N LEU A 206 -3.68 -5.36 23.12
CA LEU A 206 -4.20 -6.70 23.43
C LEU A 206 -3.30 -7.44 24.43
N GLU A 207 -1.97 -7.49 24.20
CA GLU A 207 -1.01 -8.16 25.07
C GLU A 207 -0.95 -7.53 26.47
N GLU A 208 -1.08 -6.22 26.56
CA GLU A 208 -1.11 -5.47 27.81
C GLU A 208 -2.46 -5.63 28.57
N GLY A 209 -3.45 -6.29 27.95
CA GLY A 209 -4.75 -6.52 28.55
C GLY A 209 -5.61 -5.26 28.67
N VAL A 210 -5.33 -4.23 27.87
CA VAL A 210 -6.11 -2.97 27.86
C VAL A 210 -7.51 -3.20 27.31
N GLY A 211 -7.66 -4.12 26.34
CA GLY A 211 -8.94 -4.52 25.78
C GLY A 211 -8.84 -5.82 25.00
N SER A 212 -9.99 -6.43 24.72
CA SER A 212 -10.09 -7.55 23.78
C SER A 212 -9.96 -7.09 22.32
N THR A 213 -9.76 -8.03 21.39
CA THR A 213 -9.72 -7.75 19.95
C THR A 213 -10.97 -6.99 19.48
N GLY A 214 -12.16 -7.41 19.94
CA GLY A 214 -13.41 -6.77 19.58
C GLY A 214 -13.55 -5.35 20.16
N GLN A 215 -13.09 -5.12 21.39
CA GLN A 215 -13.08 -3.80 22.03
C GLN A 215 -12.12 -2.83 21.32
N ILE A 216 -10.91 -3.29 21.03
CA ILE A 216 -9.90 -2.48 20.31
C ILE A 216 -10.40 -2.15 18.89
N ASP A 217 -10.97 -3.12 18.17
CA ASP A 217 -11.55 -2.89 16.85
C ASP A 217 -12.71 -1.88 16.90
N ALA A 218 -13.58 -1.98 17.90
CA ALA A 218 -14.71 -1.06 18.04
C ALA A 218 -14.24 0.38 18.29
N VAL A 219 -13.27 0.57 19.21
CA VAL A 219 -12.71 1.90 19.49
C VAL A 219 -11.95 2.46 18.29
N ALA A 220 -11.19 1.63 17.57
CA ALA A 220 -10.48 2.03 16.38
C ALA A 220 -11.46 2.46 15.26
N ARG A 221 -12.54 1.71 15.04
CA ARG A 221 -13.57 2.08 14.06
C ARG A 221 -14.18 3.45 14.36
N ASP A 222 -14.48 3.72 15.62
CA ASP A 222 -15.03 5.02 16.03
C ASP A 222 -14.00 6.15 15.88
N ALA A 223 -12.78 5.95 16.38
CA ALA A 223 -11.74 6.98 16.39
C ALA A 223 -11.32 7.42 14.99
N PHE A 224 -11.17 6.46 14.07
CA PHE A 224 -10.71 6.71 12.70
C PHE A 224 -11.87 6.77 11.67
N ARG A 225 -13.10 6.46 12.10
CA ARG A 225 -14.29 6.36 11.22
C ARG A 225 -14.06 5.43 10.05
N ILE A 226 -13.64 4.20 10.35
CA ILE A 226 -13.29 3.14 9.39
C ILE A 226 -14.26 1.97 9.49
N GLY A 227 -14.41 1.22 8.41
CA GLY A 227 -15.31 0.07 8.38
C GLY A 227 -14.79 -1.16 9.14
N LEU A 228 -13.47 -1.38 9.12
CA LEU A 228 -12.81 -2.52 9.76
C LEU A 228 -11.79 -2.02 10.76
N GLY A 229 -11.80 -2.59 11.97
CA GLY A 229 -10.75 -2.38 12.95
C GLY A 229 -9.48 -3.17 12.61
N PRO A 230 -8.38 -2.97 13.36
CA PRO A 230 -7.07 -3.54 13.05
C PRO A 230 -7.08 -5.08 12.99
N PHE A 231 -7.77 -5.77 13.88
CA PHE A 231 -7.80 -7.24 13.89
C PHE A 231 -8.67 -7.81 12.76
N ALA A 232 -9.84 -7.22 12.51
CA ALA A 232 -10.68 -7.59 11.36
C ALA A 232 -9.95 -7.39 10.05
N LEU A 233 -9.18 -6.31 9.95
CA LEU A 233 -8.37 -6.01 8.77
C LEU A 233 -7.22 -7.01 8.60
N MET A 234 -6.50 -7.35 9.65
CA MET A 234 -5.46 -8.40 9.60
C MET A 234 -6.02 -9.76 9.21
N ASN A 235 -7.24 -10.11 9.66
CA ASN A 235 -7.91 -11.35 9.22
C ASN A 235 -8.24 -11.31 7.72
N LEU A 236 -8.64 -10.16 7.19
CA LEU A 236 -8.99 -9.99 5.77
C LEU A 236 -7.75 -10.00 4.86
N THR A 237 -6.69 -9.31 5.26
CA THR A 237 -5.48 -9.12 4.43
C THR A 237 -4.42 -10.20 4.65
N GLY A 238 -4.48 -10.89 5.77
CA GLY A 238 -3.55 -11.94 6.18
C GLY A 238 -2.57 -11.49 7.27
N SER A 239 -2.69 -12.07 8.47
CA SER A 239 -1.78 -11.80 9.58
C SER A 239 -0.29 -12.10 9.27
N PRO A 240 0.08 -13.09 8.41
CA PRO A 240 1.47 -13.27 7.98
C PRO A 240 2.07 -12.04 7.28
N ILE A 241 1.26 -11.32 6.50
CA ILE A 241 1.71 -10.09 5.82
C ILE A 241 1.96 -8.98 6.85
N ALA A 242 1.07 -8.84 7.83
CA ALA A 242 1.26 -7.88 8.92
C ALA A 242 2.52 -8.18 9.73
N LEU A 243 2.78 -9.44 10.07
CA LEU A 243 3.98 -9.87 10.79
C LEU A 243 5.25 -9.53 10.00
N HIS A 244 5.31 -9.94 8.73
CA HIS A 244 6.47 -9.67 7.86
C HIS A 244 6.77 -8.17 7.75
N SER A 245 5.73 -7.36 7.47
CA SER A 245 5.89 -5.91 7.35
C SER A 245 6.32 -5.23 8.65
N THR A 246 5.82 -5.72 9.78
CA THR A 246 6.18 -5.22 11.11
C THR A 246 7.66 -5.49 11.42
N ASP A 247 8.12 -6.72 11.21
CA ASP A 247 9.51 -7.12 11.44
C ASP A 247 10.46 -6.39 10.48
N TYR A 248 10.06 -6.21 9.23
CA TYR A 248 10.84 -5.44 8.26
C TYR A 248 11.02 -3.98 8.71
N LEU A 249 9.94 -3.29 9.08
CA LEU A 249 10.03 -1.90 9.53
C LEU A 249 10.86 -1.78 10.82
N ALA A 250 10.72 -2.70 11.76
CA ALA A 250 11.50 -2.70 12.99
C ALA A 250 13.01 -2.81 12.71
N ALA A 251 13.38 -3.69 11.78
CA ALA A 251 14.77 -3.89 11.39
C ALA A 251 15.35 -2.67 10.65
N GLN A 252 14.57 -2.07 9.74
CA GLN A 252 15.03 -0.95 8.91
C GLN A 252 15.11 0.38 9.68
N LEU A 253 14.28 0.57 10.70
CA LEU A 253 14.17 1.82 11.45
C LEU A 253 14.86 1.78 12.80
N ASP A 254 15.43 0.63 13.18
CA ASP A 254 16.04 0.39 14.49
C ASP A 254 15.15 0.89 15.67
N THR A 255 13.85 0.61 15.53
CA THR A 255 12.83 1.08 16.48
C THR A 255 12.22 -0.12 17.21
N PRO A 256 12.62 -0.40 18.47
CA PRO A 256 12.12 -1.56 19.22
C PRO A 256 10.59 -1.59 19.35
N ARG A 257 9.93 -0.43 19.37
CA ARG A 257 8.47 -0.33 19.41
C ARG A 257 7.79 -0.96 18.20
N TYR A 258 8.48 -1.05 17.07
CA TYR A 258 7.95 -1.66 15.85
C TYR A 258 8.16 -3.18 15.79
N LEU A 259 8.90 -3.78 16.74
CA LEU A 259 8.99 -5.23 16.80
C LEU A 259 7.60 -5.86 16.97
N ALA A 260 7.34 -6.88 16.18
CA ALA A 260 6.08 -7.60 16.25
C ALA A 260 5.86 -8.20 17.63
N THR A 261 4.62 -8.11 18.12
CA THR A 261 4.22 -8.68 19.40
C THR A 261 4.29 -10.21 19.38
N GLN A 262 4.43 -10.83 20.56
CA GLN A 262 4.45 -12.27 20.66
C GLN A 262 3.12 -12.90 20.25
N SER A 263 2.01 -12.25 20.58
CA SER A 263 0.65 -12.68 20.18
C SER A 263 0.48 -12.78 18.67
N LEU A 264 1.01 -11.80 17.91
CA LEU A 264 0.99 -11.85 16.45
C LEU A 264 1.86 -12.98 15.90
N ARG A 265 3.05 -13.20 16.48
CA ARG A 265 3.95 -14.30 16.10
C ARG A 265 3.31 -15.66 16.34
N ASP A 266 2.73 -15.87 17.52
CA ASP A 266 2.09 -17.14 17.90
C ASP A 266 0.88 -17.42 17.00
N LEU A 267 0.06 -16.39 16.74
CA LEU A 267 -1.10 -16.48 15.85
C LEU A 267 -0.68 -16.99 14.45
N VAL A 268 0.36 -16.38 13.90
CA VAL A 268 0.87 -16.73 12.56
C VAL A 268 1.50 -18.12 12.56
N ALA A 269 2.31 -18.45 13.58
CA ALA A 269 2.95 -19.76 13.69
C ALA A 269 1.93 -20.91 13.81
N GLU A 270 0.80 -20.66 14.45
CA GLU A 270 -0.28 -21.62 14.61
C GLU A 270 -1.28 -21.63 13.45
N GLY A 271 -1.10 -20.74 12.45
CA GLY A 271 -2.00 -20.63 11.29
C GLY A 271 -3.43 -20.21 11.65
N ARG A 272 -3.58 -19.46 12.75
CA ARG A 272 -4.87 -19.01 13.26
C ARG A 272 -5.22 -17.60 12.72
N THR A 273 -6.48 -17.24 12.91
CA THR A 273 -7.00 -15.87 12.75
C THR A 273 -7.39 -15.30 14.11
N TRP A 274 -7.48 -13.98 14.18
CA TRP A 274 -7.94 -13.30 15.39
C TRP A 274 -9.41 -13.64 15.66
N GLU A 275 -9.73 -14.09 16.87
CA GLU A 275 -11.12 -14.25 17.31
C GLU A 275 -11.65 -12.87 17.71
N ILE A 276 -12.69 -12.38 17.03
CA ILE A 276 -13.27 -11.06 17.26
C ILE A 276 -14.70 -11.24 17.80
N ARG A 277 -14.94 -10.74 19.00
CA ARG A 277 -16.26 -10.74 19.63
C ARG A 277 -16.81 -9.33 19.65
N GLU A 278 -17.80 -9.07 18.84
CA GLU A 278 -18.33 -7.71 18.62
C GLU A 278 -19.19 -7.18 19.80
N ASP A 279 -19.71 -8.06 20.64
CA ASP A 279 -20.70 -7.70 21.70
C ASP A 279 -20.08 -7.33 23.06
N GLU A 280 -18.76 -7.22 23.15
CA GLU A 280 -18.08 -6.89 24.39
C GLU A 280 -18.02 -5.37 24.59
N GLY A 281 -18.77 -4.86 25.60
CA GLY A 281 -18.66 -3.46 26.00
C GLY A 281 -17.24 -3.13 26.48
N CYS A 282 -16.72 -1.96 26.09
CA CYS A 282 -15.44 -1.44 26.58
C CYS A 282 -15.67 -0.47 27.76
N SER A 283 -14.82 -0.53 28.79
CA SER A 283 -14.88 0.49 29.86
C SER A 283 -14.44 1.85 29.27
N ASP A 284 -14.95 2.94 29.86
CA ASP A 284 -14.56 4.29 29.42
C ASP A 284 -13.05 4.51 29.54
N GLU A 285 -12.43 3.98 30.61
CA GLU A 285 -10.98 4.07 30.83
C GLU A 285 -10.19 3.33 29.74
N SER A 286 -10.53 2.08 29.45
CA SER A 286 -9.90 1.31 28.37
C SER A 286 -10.11 1.96 27.01
N ALA A 287 -11.31 2.47 26.73
CA ALA A 287 -11.63 3.14 25.47
C ALA A 287 -10.76 4.40 25.26
N VAL A 288 -10.52 5.18 26.32
CA VAL A 288 -9.65 6.35 26.28
C VAL A 288 -8.20 5.92 25.96
N ILE A 289 -7.66 4.93 26.69
CA ILE A 289 -6.29 4.44 26.47
C ILE A 289 -6.10 3.93 25.04
N ILE A 290 -7.02 3.08 24.55
CA ILE A 290 -6.97 2.53 23.21
C ILE A 290 -6.96 3.66 22.16
N ARG A 291 -7.91 4.60 22.30
CA ARG A 291 -8.05 5.74 21.40
C ARG A 291 -6.78 6.59 21.37
N GLU A 292 -6.27 6.99 22.51
CA GLU A 292 -5.11 7.88 22.61
C GLU A 292 -3.85 7.24 22.07
N ARG A 293 -3.63 5.95 22.33
CA ARG A 293 -2.44 5.24 21.84
C ARG A 293 -2.47 5.06 20.33
N LEU A 294 -3.60 4.63 19.75
CA LEU A 294 -3.72 4.45 18.30
C LEU A 294 -3.62 5.79 17.55
N LEU A 295 -4.26 6.86 18.07
CA LEU A 295 -4.15 8.19 17.48
C LEU A 295 -2.75 8.78 17.66
N GLY A 296 -2.19 8.67 18.85
CA GLY A 296 -0.84 9.17 19.15
C GLY A 296 0.23 8.54 18.25
N GLN A 297 0.12 7.23 18.02
CA GLN A 297 0.99 6.52 17.06
C GLN A 297 0.89 7.12 15.66
N VAL A 298 -0.33 7.29 15.15
CA VAL A 298 -0.54 7.81 13.80
C VAL A 298 -0.01 9.24 13.66
N PHE A 299 -0.29 10.11 14.62
CA PHE A 299 0.17 11.50 14.59
C PHE A 299 1.70 11.60 14.68
N ALA A 300 2.31 10.84 15.59
CA ALA A 300 3.77 10.83 15.75
C ALA A 300 4.47 10.39 14.47
N VAL A 301 4.08 9.25 13.90
CA VAL A 301 4.74 8.73 12.71
C VAL A 301 4.44 9.57 11.47
N SER A 302 3.22 10.09 11.33
CA SER A 302 2.87 10.99 10.21
C SER A 302 3.68 12.28 10.24
N SER A 303 3.94 12.84 11.43
CA SER A 303 4.80 14.02 11.55
C SER A 303 6.24 13.74 11.13
N GLN A 304 6.79 12.56 11.47
CA GLN A 304 8.13 12.13 11.04
C GLN A 304 8.21 11.95 9.52
N ILE A 305 7.19 11.36 8.87
CA ILE A 305 7.13 11.21 7.40
C ILE A 305 7.32 12.56 6.70
N VAL A 306 6.64 13.59 7.19
CA VAL A 306 6.73 14.94 6.63
C VAL A 306 8.08 15.58 6.95
N ASP A 307 8.59 15.44 8.17
CA ASP A 307 9.88 16.00 8.60
C ASP A 307 11.05 15.39 7.81
N GLU A 308 11.04 14.08 7.59
CA GLU A 308 12.00 13.38 6.73
C GLU A 308 11.86 13.80 5.25
N GLY A 309 10.84 14.57 4.92
CA GLY A 309 10.52 15.02 3.55
C GLY A 309 10.25 13.84 2.62
N ILE A 310 9.61 12.78 3.13
CA ILE A 310 9.22 11.60 2.34
C ILE A 310 8.14 12.01 1.35
N CYS A 311 7.11 12.72 1.83
CA CYS A 311 6.07 13.35 1.03
C CYS A 311 5.46 14.55 1.76
N SER A 312 4.46 15.20 1.16
CA SER A 312 3.73 16.30 1.79
C SER A 312 2.69 15.82 2.82
N MET A 313 2.19 16.72 3.68
CA MET A 313 1.08 16.44 4.60
C MET A 313 -0.17 15.98 3.86
N GLU A 314 -0.46 16.63 2.73
CA GLU A 314 -1.59 16.29 1.86
C GLU A 314 -1.47 14.88 1.31
N ASP A 315 -0.26 14.44 0.97
CA ASP A 315 -0.03 13.09 0.46
C ASP A 315 -0.16 12.04 1.55
N VAL A 316 0.26 12.31 2.79
CA VAL A 316 -0.01 11.43 3.94
C VAL A 316 -1.52 11.24 4.12
N ASP A 317 -2.27 12.34 4.15
CA ASP A 317 -3.72 12.30 4.30
C ASP A 317 -4.41 11.61 3.11
N ARG A 318 -3.95 11.88 1.89
CA ARG A 318 -4.42 11.21 0.67
C ARG A 318 -4.15 9.70 0.72
N GLY A 319 -2.98 9.30 1.19
CA GLY A 319 -2.63 7.90 1.39
C GLY A 319 -3.59 7.17 2.33
N ALA A 320 -3.91 7.76 3.47
CA ALA A 320 -4.86 7.21 4.42
C ALA A 320 -6.29 7.13 3.84
N LYS A 321 -6.76 8.22 3.22
CA LYS A 321 -8.14 8.31 2.67
C LYS A 321 -8.35 7.38 1.49
N VAL A 322 -7.45 7.39 0.51
CA VAL A 322 -7.59 6.62 -0.73
C VAL A 322 -7.10 5.18 -0.56
N GLY A 323 -5.93 5.00 0.05
CA GLY A 323 -5.29 3.68 0.20
C GLY A 323 -5.95 2.81 1.25
N LEU A 324 -6.24 3.38 2.43
CA LEU A 324 -6.80 2.67 3.58
C LEU A 324 -8.31 2.88 3.77
N ARG A 325 -8.93 3.75 2.96
CA ARG A 325 -10.35 4.13 3.07
C ARG A 325 -10.70 4.74 4.43
N TRP A 326 -9.78 5.46 5.04
CA TRP A 326 -10.06 6.22 6.23
C TRP A 326 -10.93 7.44 5.88
N ALA A 327 -11.87 7.78 6.76
CA ALA A 327 -12.74 8.94 6.52
C ALA A 327 -11.96 10.26 6.56
N ASN A 328 -10.85 10.31 7.33
CA ASN A 328 -9.97 11.46 7.43
C ASN A 328 -8.52 11.00 7.37
N GLY A 329 -7.66 11.81 6.79
CA GLY A 329 -6.23 11.62 6.91
C GLY A 329 -5.71 11.98 8.31
N PRO A 330 -4.47 11.61 8.64
CA PRO A 330 -3.86 11.89 9.95
C PRO A 330 -3.92 13.37 10.36
N PHE A 331 -3.60 14.29 9.47
CA PHE A 331 -3.59 15.72 9.77
C PHE A 331 -4.99 16.34 9.78
N GLU A 332 -5.90 15.90 8.91
CA GLU A 332 -7.34 16.25 9.02
C GLU A 332 -7.90 15.81 10.36
N LEU A 333 -7.53 14.60 10.80
CA LEU A 333 -7.99 14.05 12.07
C LEU A 333 -7.43 14.83 13.25
N ALA A 334 -6.15 15.25 13.19
CA ALA A 334 -5.53 16.13 14.18
C ALA A 334 -6.27 17.49 14.27
N ASN A 335 -6.66 18.08 13.14
CA ASN A 335 -7.47 19.29 13.11
C ASN A 335 -8.84 19.10 13.76
N ARG A 336 -9.50 17.97 13.53
CA ARG A 336 -10.83 17.66 14.07
C ARG A 336 -10.83 17.42 15.56
N ILE A 337 -9.79 16.78 16.10
CA ILE A 337 -9.63 16.51 17.53
C ILE A 337 -9.17 17.78 18.26
N GLY A 338 -8.46 18.64 17.57
CA GLY A 338 -7.74 19.80 18.08
C GLY A 338 -6.23 19.54 18.10
N VAL A 339 -5.49 20.40 17.43
CA VAL A 339 -4.03 20.22 17.20
C VAL A 339 -3.26 20.07 18.52
N ILE A 340 -3.61 20.85 19.56
CA ILE A 340 -2.95 20.75 20.87
C ILE A 340 -3.13 19.36 21.48
N GLU A 341 -4.32 18.77 21.35
CA GLU A 341 -4.62 17.44 21.86
C GLU A 341 -3.93 16.35 21.02
N ALA A 342 -3.89 16.51 19.71
CA ALA A 342 -3.15 15.61 18.82
C ALA A 342 -1.64 15.61 19.14
N VAL A 343 -1.05 16.77 19.37
CA VAL A 343 0.35 16.92 19.81
C VAL A 343 0.57 16.25 21.15
N ARG A 344 -0.35 16.43 22.12
CA ARG A 344 -0.27 15.74 23.43
C ARG A 344 -0.24 14.22 23.26
N MET A 345 -1.19 13.66 22.50
CA MET A 345 -1.27 12.22 22.26
C MET A 345 0.00 11.69 21.58
N ALA A 346 0.47 12.37 20.54
CA ALA A 346 1.69 12.02 19.84
C ALA A 346 2.91 12.07 20.77
N SER A 347 3.01 13.08 21.64
CA SER A 347 4.14 13.23 22.57
C SER A 347 4.17 12.12 23.62
N VAL A 348 3.01 11.71 24.13
CA VAL A 348 2.91 10.58 25.07
C VAL A 348 3.37 9.29 24.38
N TYR A 349 2.83 9.01 23.19
CA TYR A 349 3.24 7.83 22.42
C TYR A 349 4.73 7.85 22.09
N ALA A 350 5.25 8.96 21.59
CA ALA A 350 6.65 9.10 21.20
C ALA A 350 7.61 8.87 22.38
N ALA A 351 7.28 9.40 23.56
CA ALA A 351 8.06 9.18 24.79
C ALA A 351 8.13 7.69 25.17
N GLU A 352 7.00 6.96 25.06
CA GLU A 352 6.95 5.52 25.33
C GLU A 352 7.65 4.68 24.25
N ALA A 353 7.57 5.14 22.99
CA ALA A 353 8.14 4.46 21.84
C ALA A 353 9.65 4.78 21.63
N GLY A 354 10.21 5.76 22.36
CA GLY A 354 11.57 6.23 22.15
C GLY A 354 11.75 6.95 20.81
N LEU A 355 10.73 7.68 20.38
CA LEU A 355 10.73 8.44 19.12
C LEU A 355 10.92 9.93 19.38
N ASP A 356 11.69 10.59 18.52
CA ASP A 356 11.78 12.05 18.50
C ASP A 356 10.66 12.63 17.61
N LEU A 357 9.99 13.66 18.10
CA LEU A 357 9.00 14.40 17.32
C LEU A 357 9.62 15.71 16.80
N PRO A 358 9.26 16.12 15.57
CA PRO A 358 9.78 17.36 15.00
C PRO A 358 9.19 18.59 15.70
N ASP A 359 10.02 19.62 15.90
CA ASP A 359 9.65 20.88 16.57
C ASP A 359 8.48 21.58 15.88
N TRP A 360 8.42 21.56 14.53
CA TRP A 360 7.33 22.16 13.77
C TRP A 360 5.95 21.57 14.10
N PHE A 361 5.92 20.30 14.58
CA PHE A 361 4.71 19.62 15.01
C PHE A 361 4.42 19.87 16.48
N THR A 362 5.43 19.74 17.36
CA THR A 362 5.27 19.89 18.81
C THR A 362 4.93 21.31 19.22
N ASP A 363 5.46 22.32 18.55
CA ASP A 363 5.20 23.74 18.81
C ASP A 363 3.89 24.24 18.18
N ARG A 364 3.22 23.42 17.35
CA ARG A 364 2.05 23.83 16.61
C ARG A 364 0.83 24.02 17.49
N LYS A 365 0.14 25.16 17.30
CA LYS A 365 -1.10 25.52 18.00
C LYS A 365 -2.24 25.80 17.04
N GLU A 366 -1.91 26.11 15.78
CA GLU A 366 -2.86 26.43 14.74
C GLU A 366 -3.24 25.20 13.94
N LEU A 367 -4.43 25.20 13.35
CA LEU A 367 -4.88 24.15 12.44
C LEU A 367 -3.87 23.97 11.30
N PHE A 368 -3.75 22.74 10.81
CA PHE A 368 -3.04 22.47 9.58
C PHE A 368 -3.84 23.08 8.44
N ASP A 369 -3.20 23.95 7.65
CA ASP A 369 -3.83 24.54 6.48
C ASP A 369 -3.56 23.64 5.28
N PHE A 370 -4.63 23.13 4.70
CA PHE A 370 -4.60 22.29 3.52
C PHE A 370 -5.30 23.05 2.40
N SER A 371 -4.58 23.36 1.37
CA SER A 371 -5.19 23.75 0.09
C SER A 371 -5.72 22.49 -0.60
N TYR A 372 -6.69 21.83 0.02
CA TYR A 372 -7.30 20.66 -0.60
C TYR A 372 -7.96 21.05 -1.93
N ILE A 373 -7.46 20.49 -2.99
CA ILE A 373 -8.32 20.10 -4.08
C ILE A 373 -9.12 18.93 -3.52
N ASP A 374 -10.39 19.17 -3.18
CA ASP A 374 -11.33 18.11 -2.91
C ASP A 374 -11.22 17.12 -4.08
N VAL A 375 -10.53 16.03 -3.86
CA VAL A 375 -10.80 14.84 -4.66
C VAL A 375 -12.16 14.43 -4.15
N GLU A 376 -13.21 14.97 -4.80
CA GLU A 376 -14.57 14.49 -4.59
C GLU A 376 -14.46 12.97 -4.68
N VAL A 377 -14.66 12.35 -3.55
CA VAL A 377 -14.87 10.92 -3.48
C VAL A 377 -16.29 10.72 -4.01
N GLU A 378 -16.44 11.04 -5.31
CA GLU A 378 -17.66 10.71 -6.03
C GLU A 378 -17.76 9.19 -6.03
N ASP A 379 -18.76 8.75 -5.30
CA ASP A 379 -19.38 7.44 -5.35
C ASP A 379 -18.56 6.25 -4.80
N LEU A 380 -18.28 6.28 -3.50
CA LEU A 380 -17.93 5.06 -2.74
C LEU A 380 -19.07 4.03 -2.70
N SER A 381 -20.26 4.35 -3.21
CA SER A 381 -21.44 3.48 -3.21
C SER A 381 -21.34 2.31 -4.18
N LEU A 382 -20.45 2.36 -5.17
CA LEU A 382 -20.28 1.30 -6.17
C LEU A 382 -19.25 0.21 -5.78
N ILE A 383 -18.61 0.32 -4.61
CA ILE A 383 -17.56 -0.62 -4.18
C ILE A 383 -17.89 -1.16 -2.78
N HIS A 384 -19.09 -1.66 -2.59
CA HIS A 384 -19.39 -2.55 -1.47
C HIS A 384 -18.94 -3.97 -1.82
N ILE A 385 -17.78 -4.34 -1.35
CA ILE A 385 -17.40 -5.73 -0.99
C ILE A 385 -16.80 -5.67 0.39
#